data_ff44b54781c08b7ced4590aa95250907
#
_entry.id   ff44b54781c08b7ced4590aa95250907
#
_cell.length_a   1.000
_cell.length_b   1.000
_cell.length_c   1.000
_cell.angle_alpha   90.00
_cell.angle_beta   90.00
_cell.angle_gamma   90.00
#
_symmetry.space_group_name_H-M   'P 1'
#
loop_
_entity.id
_entity.type
_entity.pdbx_description
1 polymer ?
#
loop_
_entity_poly.entity_id
_entity_poly.type
_entity_poly.pdbx_seq_one_letter_code
_entity_poly.pdbx_strand_id
1 'polypeptide(L)'
;MTDNGTKDCKPASAKRYWWKAAASFLTVLFTMPLGHALMIIMEHAMNETALHYSAFAMGAAGMIMVIAGVYAKGDTRQTLWGFFGGLLFWTGWVEFLFMYYANRYGTQPQLDPVTGEIVTRPEYLIMPASFGFWMMVMLMYIFSTKNGCNFINWWQRRILRNRKNEIAARPMTRHTSIVTFMELIMILWGSYLLLMFCYDDNFLGDHHPVTLLVGLGCLIGSFFIFAKQLRIASWGANIRMAIATVVVFWTPVEIMGRMNLFNEIWIAPMEHKTEMGIVVAAFAALVIYLCAAARKKKKAVH
;
A
#
# COMPACT_ATOMS: atom_id res chain seq x y z
N MET A 1 48.11 26.41 -30.04
CA MET A 1 47.97 25.03 -29.55
C MET A 1 47.60 25.10 -28.08
N THR A 2 46.33 25.10 -27.76
CA THR A 2 45.79 25.07 -26.41
C THR A 2 44.99 23.79 -26.27
N ASP A 3 45.59 22.87 -25.55
CA ASP A 3 45.04 21.55 -25.23
C ASP A 3 43.87 21.72 -24.25
N ASN A 4 42.64 21.58 -24.76
CA ASN A 4 41.41 21.52 -23.96
C ASN A 4 41.23 20.11 -23.43
N GLY A 5 41.83 19.82 -22.28
CA GLY A 5 41.60 18.60 -21.51
C GLY A 5 40.12 18.44 -21.15
N THR A 6 39.42 17.59 -21.90
CA THR A 6 38.10 17.11 -21.57
C THR A 6 38.18 16.30 -20.25
N LYS A 7 37.84 16.95 -19.14
CA LYS A 7 37.64 16.24 -17.87
C LYS A 7 36.46 15.30 -18.04
N ASP A 8 36.77 14.01 -18.19
CA ASP A 8 35.79 12.94 -18.07
C ASP A 8 35.07 13.05 -16.71
N CYS A 9 33.89 13.65 -16.71
CA CYS A 9 32.97 13.60 -15.58
C CYS A 9 32.47 12.15 -15.44
N LYS A 10 33.22 11.31 -14.72
CA LYS A 10 32.69 10.03 -14.24
C LYS A 10 31.39 10.35 -13.46
N PRO A 11 30.26 9.73 -13.82
CA PRO A 11 29.02 9.94 -13.09
C PRO A 11 29.26 9.54 -11.63
N ALA A 12 29.10 10.47 -10.71
CA ALA A 12 29.23 10.23 -9.28
C ALA A 12 28.30 9.06 -8.93
N SER A 13 28.88 8.00 -8.38
CA SER A 13 28.13 6.79 -7.97
C SER A 13 27.02 7.23 -7.01
N ALA A 14 25.78 7.11 -7.44
CA ALA A 14 24.64 7.55 -6.65
C ALA A 14 24.60 6.79 -5.33
N LYS A 15 24.74 7.50 -4.21
CA LYS A 15 24.76 6.90 -2.87
C LYS A 15 23.47 6.11 -2.63
N ARG A 16 23.61 4.84 -2.28
CA ARG A 16 22.50 3.93 -1.98
C ARG A 16 22.23 3.88 -0.47
N TYR A 17 20.98 3.97 -0.08
CA TYR A 17 20.53 3.97 1.32
C TYR A 17 19.83 2.65 1.68
N TRP A 18 20.58 1.52 1.56
CA TRP A 18 20.08 0.17 1.74
C TRP A 18 19.28 -0.02 3.02
N TRP A 19 19.85 0.40 4.16
CA TRP A 19 19.18 0.21 5.46
C TRP A 19 17.84 0.95 5.54
N LYS A 20 17.77 2.16 5.02
CA LYS A 20 16.52 2.93 5.02
C LYS A 20 15.47 2.28 4.11
N ALA A 21 15.88 1.84 2.94
CA ALA A 21 14.98 1.18 2.00
C ALA A 21 14.48 -0.15 2.55
N ALA A 22 15.36 -0.98 3.11
CA ALA A 22 14.99 -2.26 3.72
C ALA A 22 14.05 -2.07 4.91
N ALA A 23 14.36 -1.18 5.85
CA ALA A 23 13.50 -0.92 7.01
C ALA A 23 12.14 -0.36 6.60
N SER A 24 12.07 0.57 5.65
CA SER A 24 10.81 1.10 5.14
C SER A 24 10.00 0.02 4.40
N PHE A 25 10.66 -0.77 3.56
CA PHE A 25 10.05 -1.88 2.84
C PHE A 25 9.44 -2.91 3.80
N LEU A 26 10.23 -3.41 4.75
CA LEU A 26 9.78 -4.40 5.72
C LEU A 26 8.66 -3.86 6.63
N THR A 27 8.72 -2.59 7.03
CA THR A 27 7.64 -1.99 7.82
C THR A 27 6.32 -2.00 7.06
N VAL A 28 6.31 -1.63 5.79
CA VAL A 28 5.10 -1.66 4.98
C VAL A 28 4.70 -3.11 4.65
N LEU A 29 5.66 -3.98 4.35
CA LEU A 29 5.40 -5.38 4.04
C LEU A 29 4.65 -6.10 5.16
N PHE A 30 5.08 -5.91 6.42
CA PHE A 30 4.41 -6.55 7.55
C PHE A 30 2.99 -6.01 7.80
N THR A 31 2.63 -4.84 7.28
CA THR A 31 1.23 -4.37 7.40
C THR A 31 0.26 -5.13 6.51
N MET A 32 0.72 -5.78 5.44
CA MET A 32 -0.15 -6.56 4.55
C MET A 32 -0.78 -7.76 5.28
N PRO A 33 0.01 -8.73 5.79
CA PRO A 33 -0.56 -9.86 6.52
C PRO A 33 -1.24 -9.44 7.83
N LEU A 34 -0.74 -8.38 8.52
CA LEU A 34 -1.33 -7.91 9.77
C LEU A 34 -2.70 -7.26 9.57
N GLY A 35 -2.94 -6.58 8.46
CA GLY A 35 -4.25 -6.02 8.13
C GLY A 35 -5.30 -7.11 7.98
N HIS A 36 -5.03 -8.13 7.18
CA HIS A 36 -5.91 -9.30 7.02
C HIS A 36 -6.14 -10.04 8.34
N ALA A 37 -5.07 -10.37 9.07
CA ALA A 37 -5.17 -11.07 10.33
C ALA A 37 -5.98 -10.29 11.38
N LEU A 38 -5.88 -8.96 11.41
CA LEU A 38 -6.61 -8.10 12.34
C LEU A 38 -8.12 -8.26 12.16
N MET A 39 -8.62 -8.19 10.92
CA MET A 39 -10.05 -8.35 10.65
C MET A 39 -10.54 -9.74 11.04
N ILE A 40 -9.82 -10.80 10.68
CA ILE A 40 -10.18 -12.17 11.02
C ILE A 40 -10.22 -12.37 12.54
N ILE A 41 -9.24 -11.84 13.28
CA ILE A 41 -9.21 -11.92 14.74
C ILE A 41 -10.39 -11.15 15.34
N MET A 42 -10.74 -9.98 14.82
CA MET A 42 -11.89 -9.20 15.30
C MET A 42 -13.20 -9.94 15.06
N GLU A 43 -13.39 -10.55 13.87
CA GLU A 43 -14.57 -11.38 13.56
C GLU A 43 -14.74 -12.55 14.52
N HIS A 44 -13.64 -13.23 14.88
CA HIS A 44 -13.69 -14.39 15.79
C HIS A 44 -13.80 -14.00 17.27
N ALA A 45 -13.23 -12.87 17.68
CA ALA A 45 -13.16 -12.46 19.08
C ALA A 45 -14.35 -11.62 19.55
N MET A 46 -15.10 -11.00 18.64
CA MET A 46 -16.17 -10.06 18.96
C MET A 46 -17.52 -10.57 18.46
N ASN A 47 -18.59 -10.21 19.18
CA ASN A 47 -19.93 -10.37 18.65
C ASN A 47 -20.18 -9.32 17.55
N GLU A 48 -21.20 -9.55 16.72
CA GLU A 48 -21.53 -8.70 15.56
C GLU A 48 -21.63 -7.21 15.91
N THR A 49 -22.33 -6.88 16.98
CA THR A 49 -22.51 -5.49 17.43
C THR A 49 -21.19 -4.84 17.85
N ALA A 50 -20.35 -5.56 18.63
CA ALA A 50 -19.05 -5.05 19.06
C ALA A 50 -18.10 -4.91 17.86
N LEU A 51 -18.13 -5.83 16.91
CA LEU A 51 -17.36 -5.75 15.66
C LEU A 51 -17.69 -4.48 14.88
N HIS A 52 -18.99 -4.19 14.69
CA HIS A 52 -19.44 -2.99 13.97
C HIS A 52 -18.93 -1.70 14.64
N TYR A 53 -19.12 -1.57 15.94
CA TYR A 53 -18.64 -0.38 16.66
C TYR A 53 -17.12 -0.25 16.66
N SER A 54 -16.42 -1.35 16.85
CA SER A 54 -14.94 -1.37 16.88
C SER A 54 -14.34 -1.03 15.54
N ALA A 55 -14.84 -1.60 14.45
CA ALA A 55 -14.38 -1.31 13.10
C ALA A 55 -14.67 0.15 12.72
N PHE A 56 -15.86 0.64 13.03
CA PHE A 56 -16.23 2.03 12.74
C PHE A 56 -15.40 3.04 13.54
N ALA A 57 -15.14 2.75 14.82
CA ALA A 57 -14.27 3.55 15.68
C ALA A 57 -12.79 3.51 15.18
N MET A 58 -12.32 2.36 14.71
CA MET A 58 -10.98 2.21 14.13
C MET A 58 -10.80 3.08 12.89
N GLY A 59 -11.75 3.08 11.96
CA GLY A 59 -11.72 3.94 10.78
C GLY A 59 -11.77 5.43 11.14
N ALA A 60 -12.60 5.81 12.13
CA ALA A 60 -12.64 7.18 12.64
C ALA A 60 -11.32 7.60 13.29
N ALA A 61 -10.70 6.73 14.09
CA ALA A 61 -9.38 6.96 14.66
C ALA A 61 -8.32 7.15 13.56
N GLY A 62 -8.38 6.33 12.49
CA GLY A 62 -7.53 6.48 11.31
C GLY A 62 -7.66 7.84 10.66
N MET A 63 -8.89 8.32 10.43
CA MET A 63 -9.15 9.64 9.87
C MET A 63 -8.64 10.76 10.80
N ILE A 64 -8.88 10.65 12.09
CA ILE A 64 -8.37 11.62 13.08
C ILE A 64 -6.84 11.65 13.04
N MET A 65 -6.18 10.51 12.94
CA MET A 65 -4.72 10.42 12.80
C MET A 65 -4.23 11.14 11.53
N VAL A 66 -4.86 10.92 10.38
CA VAL A 66 -4.50 11.59 9.11
C VAL A 66 -4.59 13.11 9.28
N ILE A 67 -5.68 13.61 9.87
CA ILE A 67 -5.91 15.04 10.13
C ILE A 67 -4.87 15.59 11.13
N ALA A 68 -4.62 14.89 12.24
CA ALA A 68 -3.61 15.27 13.22
C ALA A 68 -2.21 15.32 12.59
N GLY A 69 -1.95 14.42 11.64
CA GLY A 69 -0.70 14.40 10.86
C GLY A 69 -0.46 15.67 10.05
N VAL A 70 -1.52 16.39 9.64
CA VAL A 70 -1.39 17.68 8.94
C VAL A 70 -0.69 18.72 9.80
N TYR A 71 -0.94 18.69 11.10
CA TYR A 71 -0.34 19.62 12.09
C TYR A 71 1.00 19.11 12.65
N ALA A 72 1.41 17.89 12.30
CA ALA A 72 2.67 17.33 12.75
C ALA A 72 3.85 18.03 12.06
N LYS A 73 4.92 18.31 12.82
CA LYS A 73 6.12 18.94 12.28
C LYS A 73 7.08 17.91 11.68
N GLY A 74 7.45 18.11 10.41
CA GLY A 74 8.46 17.32 9.69
C GLY A 74 7.87 16.20 8.82
N ASP A 75 8.49 16.04 7.64
CA ASP A 75 8.06 15.13 6.58
C ASP A 75 7.85 13.67 7.07
N THR A 76 8.82 13.12 7.81
CA THR A 76 8.74 11.74 8.30
C THR A 76 7.58 11.52 9.27
N ARG A 77 7.32 12.49 10.18
CA ARG A 77 6.22 12.36 11.14
C ARG A 77 4.87 12.44 10.43
N GLN A 78 4.69 13.39 9.52
CA GLN A 78 3.49 13.50 8.71
C GLN A 78 3.27 12.23 7.89
N THR A 79 4.33 11.66 7.30
CA THR A 79 4.24 10.39 6.57
C THR A 79 3.77 9.24 7.46
N LEU A 80 4.33 9.10 8.67
CA LEU A 80 3.92 8.04 9.60
C LEU A 80 2.46 8.20 10.05
N TRP A 81 2.02 9.43 10.35
CA TRP A 81 0.62 9.69 10.68
C TRP A 81 -0.32 9.35 9.52
N GLY A 82 0.03 9.76 8.29
CA GLY A 82 -0.74 9.46 7.10
C GLY A 82 -0.77 7.96 6.78
N PHE A 83 0.35 7.27 6.98
CA PHE A 83 0.47 5.83 6.72
C PHE A 83 -0.36 5.00 7.71
N PHE A 84 -0.12 5.15 9.01
CA PHE A 84 -0.86 4.38 10.02
C PHE A 84 -2.33 4.78 10.09
N GLY A 85 -2.63 6.08 9.95
CA GLY A 85 -4.00 6.54 9.85
C GLY A 85 -4.72 5.97 8.63
N GLY A 86 -4.02 5.89 7.50
CA GLY A 86 -4.54 5.27 6.27
C GLY A 86 -4.80 3.77 6.41
N LEU A 87 -3.94 3.03 7.10
CA LEU A 87 -4.16 1.60 7.38
C LEU A 87 -5.40 1.38 8.25
N LEU A 88 -5.53 2.13 9.34
CA LEU A 88 -6.72 2.04 10.21
C LEU A 88 -8.00 2.45 9.48
N PHE A 89 -7.91 3.46 8.61
CA PHE A 89 -9.03 3.88 7.77
C PHE A 89 -9.43 2.78 6.77
N TRP A 90 -8.44 2.17 6.11
CA TRP A 90 -8.67 1.09 5.17
C TRP A 90 -9.38 -0.09 5.83
N THR A 91 -8.79 -0.63 6.91
CA THR A 91 -9.34 -1.79 7.60
C THR A 91 -10.70 -1.47 8.24
N GLY A 92 -10.83 -0.30 8.90
CA GLY A 92 -12.05 0.03 9.64
C GLY A 92 -13.22 0.51 8.80
N TRP A 93 -12.97 1.21 7.69
CA TRP A 93 -14.07 1.75 6.87
C TRP A 93 -14.14 1.16 5.48
N VAL A 94 -13.04 0.90 4.80
CA VAL A 94 -13.10 0.34 3.44
C VAL A 94 -13.40 -1.15 3.50
N GLU A 95 -12.49 -1.93 4.07
CA GLU A 95 -12.59 -3.39 4.14
C GLU A 95 -13.81 -3.85 4.93
N PHE A 96 -14.02 -3.28 6.12
CA PHE A 96 -15.18 -3.58 6.96
C PHE A 96 -16.51 -3.27 6.27
N LEU A 97 -16.66 -2.13 5.59
CA LEU A 97 -17.93 -1.79 4.94
C LEU A 97 -18.21 -2.71 3.73
N PHE A 98 -17.19 -3.10 2.97
CA PHE A 98 -17.36 -4.12 1.94
C PHE A 98 -17.85 -5.44 2.55
N MET A 99 -17.21 -5.90 3.62
CA MET A 99 -17.62 -7.11 4.36
C MET A 99 -19.06 -6.98 4.87
N TYR A 100 -19.39 -5.89 5.57
CA TYR A 100 -20.73 -5.65 6.12
C TYR A 100 -21.81 -5.70 5.04
N TYR A 101 -21.62 -5.00 3.91
CA TYR A 101 -22.60 -4.97 2.84
C TYR A 101 -22.66 -6.28 2.06
N ALA A 102 -21.54 -6.97 1.86
CA ALA A 102 -21.53 -8.29 1.27
C ALA A 102 -22.41 -9.26 2.07
N ASN A 103 -22.20 -9.32 3.38
CA ASN A 103 -22.99 -10.15 4.29
C ASN A 103 -24.47 -9.74 4.30
N ARG A 104 -24.74 -8.42 4.39
CA ARG A 104 -26.12 -7.88 4.41
C ARG A 104 -26.91 -8.24 3.15
N TYR A 105 -26.27 -8.25 2.00
CA TYR A 105 -26.92 -8.59 0.72
C TYR A 105 -26.82 -10.09 0.36
N GLY A 106 -26.26 -10.90 1.25
CA GLY A 106 -26.20 -12.35 1.09
C GLY A 106 -25.28 -12.81 -0.03
N THR A 107 -24.22 -12.02 -0.31
CA THR A 107 -23.19 -12.42 -1.26
C THR A 107 -22.52 -13.68 -0.74
N GLN A 108 -22.54 -14.77 -1.55
CA GLN A 108 -21.92 -16.02 -1.18
C GLN A 108 -20.42 -15.98 -1.50
N PRO A 109 -19.55 -16.59 -0.69
CA PRO A 109 -18.14 -16.74 -1.01
C PRO A 109 -17.97 -17.62 -2.25
N GLN A 110 -16.89 -17.38 -2.99
CA GLN A 110 -16.47 -18.32 -4.03
C GLN A 110 -15.73 -19.48 -3.36
N LEU A 111 -16.15 -20.70 -3.66
CA LEU A 111 -15.57 -21.92 -3.12
C LEU A 111 -14.75 -22.63 -4.20
N ASP A 112 -13.68 -23.28 -3.77
CA ASP A 112 -12.95 -24.22 -4.62
C ASP A 112 -13.86 -25.41 -4.96
N PRO A 113 -14.03 -25.75 -6.24
CA PRO A 113 -14.93 -26.83 -6.65
C PRO A 113 -14.47 -28.22 -6.21
N VAL A 114 -13.21 -28.40 -5.85
CA VAL A 114 -12.60 -29.67 -5.44
C VAL A 114 -12.54 -29.81 -3.93
N THR A 115 -12.04 -28.79 -3.22
CA THR A 115 -11.83 -28.83 -1.77
C THR A 115 -13.02 -28.29 -0.97
N GLY A 116 -13.87 -27.46 -1.59
CA GLY A 116 -14.97 -26.75 -0.92
C GLY A 116 -14.51 -25.62 0.01
N GLU A 117 -13.24 -25.29 0.01
CA GLU A 117 -12.68 -24.19 0.80
C GLU A 117 -13.00 -22.82 0.19
N ILE A 118 -13.04 -21.78 1.04
CA ILE A 118 -13.29 -20.40 0.57
C ILE A 118 -12.06 -19.89 -0.18
N VAL A 119 -12.21 -19.69 -1.47
CA VAL A 119 -11.17 -19.13 -2.35
C VAL A 119 -11.24 -17.61 -2.38
N THR A 120 -12.46 -17.04 -2.50
CA THR A 120 -12.67 -15.59 -2.43
C THR A 120 -13.76 -15.26 -1.45
N ARG A 121 -13.45 -14.39 -0.48
CA ARG A 121 -14.43 -13.91 0.50
C ARG A 121 -15.45 -12.97 -0.16
N PRO A 122 -16.68 -12.89 0.38
CA PRO A 122 -17.78 -12.12 -0.19
C PRO A 122 -17.46 -10.63 -0.41
N GLU A 123 -16.71 -10.02 0.48
CA GLU A 123 -16.31 -8.60 0.42
C GLU A 123 -15.50 -8.27 -0.84
N TYR A 124 -14.63 -9.17 -1.25
CA TYR A 124 -13.81 -8.97 -2.44
C TYR A 124 -14.62 -9.13 -3.73
N LEU A 125 -15.64 -10.00 -3.74
CA LEU A 125 -16.51 -10.18 -4.91
C LEU A 125 -17.32 -8.94 -5.28
N ILE A 126 -17.67 -8.10 -4.32
CA ILE A 126 -18.41 -6.84 -4.59
C ILE A 126 -17.51 -5.64 -4.85
N MET A 127 -16.21 -5.74 -4.53
CA MET A 127 -15.26 -4.62 -4.68
C MET A 127 -15.12 -4.12 -6.14
N PRO A 128 -15.15 -4.95 -7.20
CA PRO A 128 -15.12 -4.50 -8.59
C PRO A 128 -16.21 -3.50 -8.96
N ALA A 129 -17.36 -3.50 -8.27
CA ALA A 129 -18.41 -2.51 -8.48
C ALA A 129 -17.95 -1.06 -8.22
N SER A 130 -16.88 -0.87 -7.46
CA SER A 130 -16.27 0.44 -7.17
C SER A 130 -15.32 0.94 -8.27
N PHE A 131 -15.04 0.14 -9.31
CA PHE A 131 -14.04 0.46 -10.34
C PHE A 131 -14.26 1.82 -11.01
N GLY A 132 -15.50 2.13 -11.39
CA GLY A 132 -15.82 3.41 -12.04
C GLY A 132 -15.51 4.61 -11.15
N PHE A 133 -15.85 4.54 -9.85
CA PHE A 133 -15.53 5.58 -8.90
C PHE A 133 -14.02 5.73 -8.69
N TRP A 134 -13.32 4.62 -8.50
CA TRP A 134 -11.85 4.61 -8.36
C TRP A 134 -11.18 5.22 -9.58
N MET A 135 -11.61 4.84 -10.79
CA MET A 135 -11.08 5.38 -12.05
C MET A 135 -11.29 6.89 -12.15
N MET A 136 -12.47 7.39 -11.79
CA MET A 136 -12.76 8.83 -11.77
C MET A 136 -11.80 9.57 -10.83
N VAL A 137 -11.60 9.08 -9.60
CA VAL A 137 -10.70 9.69 -8.63
C VAL A 137 -9.25 9.63 -9.12
N MET A 138 -8.81 8.51 -9.72
CA MET A 138 -7.47 8.37 -10.29
C MET A 138 -7.23 9.35 -11.45
N LEU A 139 -8.20 9.52 -12.35
CA LEU A 139 -8.08 10.50 -13.45
C LEU A 139 -7.96 11.92 -12.91
N MET A 140 -8.80 12.29 -11.93
CA MET A 140 -8.68 13.59 -11.27
C MET A 140 -7.30 13.75 -10.61
N TYR A 141 -6.80 12.72 -9.92
CA TYR A 141 -5.51 12.76 -9.25
C TYR A 141 -4.33 12.85 -10.22
N ILE A 142 -4.38 12.14 -11.35
CA ILE A 142 -3.33 12.16 -12.39
C ILE A 142 -3.32 13.48 -13.18
N PHE A 143 -4.50 13.97 -13.58
CA PHE A 143 -4.59 15.09 -14.53
C PHE A 143 -4.77 16.46 -13.86
N SER A 144 -5.36 16.53 -12.65
CA SER A 144 -5.71 17.81 -12.03
C SER A 144 -4.75 18.27 -10.95
N THR A 145 -3.86 17.42 -10.44
CA THR A 145 -2.98 17.79 -9.33
C THR A 145 -1.51 17.49 -9.59
N LYS A 146 -0.63 18.44 -9.21
CA LYS A 146 0.81 18.15 -9.08
C LYS A 146 1.04 17.33 -7.83
N ASN A 147 1.32 16.04 -8.00
CA ASN A 147 1.52 15.14 -6.87
C ASN A 147 2.94 15.20 -6.31
N GLY A 148 3.06 15.03 -4.98
CA GLY A 148 4.33 14.83 -4.29
C GLY A 148 4.89 13.42 -4.44
N CYS A 149 4.12 12.48 -4.95
CA CYS A 149 4.49 11.08 -5.12
C CYS A 149 5.39 10.86 -6.32
N ASN A 150 6.56 10.24 -6.11
CA ASN A 150 7.46 9.90 -7.19
C ASN A 150 6.88 8.85 -8.15
N PHE A 151 6.03 7.95 -7.65
CA PHE A 151 5.36 6.93 -8.46
C PHE A 151 4.30 7.56 -9.37
N ILE A 152 3.39 8.37 -8.82
CA ILE A 152 2.36 9.07 -9.61
C ILE A 152 2.99 10.08 -10.58
N ASN A 153 4.02 10.82 -10.17
CA ASN A 153 4.75 11.72 -11.05
C ASN A 153 5.42 10.99 -12.21
N TRP A 154 5.85 9.73 -12.02
CA TRP A 154 6.37 8.92 -13.12
C TRP A 154 5.27 8.60 -14.14
N TRP A 155 4.07 8.22 -13.69
CA TRP A 155 2.90 8.01 -14.54
C TRP A 155 2.48 9.30 -15.25
N GLN A 156 2.36 10.42 -14.53
CA GLN A 156 2.07 11.73 -15.13
C GLN A 156 3.06 12.10 -16.24
N ARG A 157 4.37 11.85 -16.01
CA ARG A 157 5.39 12.10 -17.04
C ARG A 157 5.23 11.20 -18.25
N ARG A 158 4.77 9.98 -18.07
CA ARG A 158 4.58 9.03 -19.16
C ARG A 158 3.34 9.36 -19.99
N ILE A 159 2.24 9.70 -19.33
CA ILE A 159 0.93 9.96 -19.95
C ILE A 159 0.87 11.37 -20.56
N LEU A 160 1.27 12.39 -19.80
CA LEU A 160 1.10 13.80 -20.20
C LEU A 160 2.21 14.32 -21.14
N ARG A 161 3.27 13.55 -21.33
CA ARG A 161 4.40 13.80 -22.26
C ARG A 161 4.78 15.30 -22.41
N ASN A 162 4.12 16.05 -23.30
CA ASN A 162 4.44 17.45 -23.63
C ASN A 162 3.56 18.47 -22.88
N ARG A 163 2.49 18.06 -22.21
CA ARG A 163 1.53 18.96 -21.53
C ARG A 163 1.76 19.15 -20.03
N LYS A 164 2.94 18.81 -19.54
CA LYS A 164 3.30 18.95 -18.10
C LYS A 164 3.14 20.37 -17.54
N ASN A 165 3.28 21.38 -18.40
CA ASN A 165 3.21 22.78 -17.99
C ASN A 165 1.77 23.30 -17.88
N GLU A 166 0.79 22.58 -18.46
CA GLU A 166 -0.63 22.94 -18.40
C GLU A 166 -1.27 22.58 -17.05
N ILE A 167 -0.66 21.65 -16.28
CA ILE A 167 -1.09 21.38 -14.92
C ILE A 167 -0.71 22.58 -14.06
N ALA A 168 -1.70 23.42 -13.78
CA ALA A 168 -1.53 24.69 -13.10
C ALA A 168 -0.69 24.55 -11.83
N ALA A 169 0.47 25.22 -11.82
CA ALA A 169 1.35 25.31 -10.68
C ALA A 169 0.79 26.30 -9.65
N ARG A 170 -0.40 26.06 -9.11
CA ARG A 170 -0.77 26.75 -7.87
C ARG A 170 0.06 26.16 -6.74
N PRO A 171 0.77 26.97 -5.95
CA PRO A 171 1.48 26.48 -4.77
C PRO A 171 0.44 26.04 -3.72
N MET A 172 -0.06 24.82 -3.85
CA MET A 172 -0.82 24.21 -2.76
C MET A 172 0.17 23.78 -1.69
N THR A 173 -0.03 24.24 -0.46
CA THR A 173 0.66 23.71 0.71
C THR A 173 0.33 22.22 0.81
N ARG A 174 1.32 21.38 0.52
CA ARG A 174 1.12 19.93 0.51
C ARG A 174 1.30 19.39 1.90
N HIS A 175 0.22 18.93 2.48
CA HIS A 175 0.25 18.20 3.73
C HIS A 175 0.67 16.75 3.45
N THR A 176 1.90 16.40 3.79
CA THR A 176 2.48 15.07 3.53
C THR A 176 1.64 13.93 4.10
N SER A 177 0.96 14.16 5.24
CA SER A 177 0.06 13.17 5.84
C SER A 177 -1.09 12.80 4.89
N ILE A 178 -1.76 13.81 4.31
CA ILE A 178 -2.86 13.57 3.35
C ILE A 178 -2.33 12.92 2.07
N VAL A 179 -1.18 13.37 1.57
CA VAL A 179 -0.57 12.75 0.38
C VAL A 179 -0.29 11.28 0.62
N THR A 180 0.32 10.93 1.76
CA THR A 180 0.63 9.54 2.11
C THR A 180 -0.64 8.70 2.26
N PHE A 181 -1.67 9.23 2.92
CA PHE A 181 -2.97 8.60 3.03
C PHE A 181 -3.59 8.31 1.66
N MET A 182 -3.65 9.31 0.78
CA MET A 182 -4.22 9.14 -0.57
C MET A 182 -3.43 8.14 -1.41
N GLU A 183 -2.09 8.18 -1.37
CA GLU A 183 -1.25 7.22 -2.07
C GLU A 183 -1.51 5.79 -1.59
N LEU A 184 -1.56 5.57 -0.29
CA LEU A 184 -1.83 4.26 0.29
C LEU A 184 -3.19 3.73 -0.16
N ILE A 185 -4.27 4.49 0.06
CA ILE A 185 -5.63 4.07 -0.28
C ILE A 185 -5.78 3.80 -1.78
N MET A 186 -5.27 4.70 -2.63
CA MET A 186 -5.43 4.56 -4.07
C MET A 186 -4.64 3.38 -4.66
N ILE A 187 -3.44 3.12 -4.14
CA ILE A 187 -2.61 2.01 -4.59
C ILE A 187 -3.16 0.68 -4.09
N LEU A 188 -3.57 0.59 -2.82
CA LEU A 188 -4.23 -0.60 -2.28
C LEU A 188 -5.51 -0.92 -3.06
N TRP A 189 -6.39 0.05 -3.20
CA TRP A 189 -7.65 -0.15 -3.91
C TRP A 189 -7.42 -0.59 -5.36
N GLY A 190 -6.48 0.05 -6.07
CA GLY A 190 -6.12 -0.32 -7.43
C GLY A 190 -5.54 -1.74 -7.54
N SER A 191 -4.73 -2.16 -6.57
CA SER A 191 -4.18 -3.52 -6.50
C SER A 191 -5.28 -4.56 -6.30
N TYR A 192 -6.20 -4.34 -5.36
CA TYR A 192 -7.35 -5.23 -5.15
C TYR A 192 -8.26 -5.32 -6.38
N LEU A 193 -8.56 -4.19 -7.02
CA LEU A 193 -9.34 -4.20 -8.26
C LEU A 193 -8.65 -5.00 -9.36
N LEU A 194 -7.34 -4.82 -9.52
CA LEU A 194 -6.54 -5.58 -10.50
C LEU A 194 -6.63 -7.10 -10.22
N LEU A 195 -6.44 -7.50 -8.96
CA LEU A 195 -6.52 -8.90 -8.55
C LEU A 195 -7.91 -9.48 -8.78
N MET A 196 -8.98 -8.75 -8.42
CA MET A 196 -10.35 -9.22 -8.62
C MET A 196 -10.68 -9.42 -10.10
N PHE A 197 -10.22 -8.55 -11.00
CA PHE A 197 -10.37 -8.77 -12.45
C PHE A 197 -9.52 -9.95 -12.96
N CYS A 198 -8.35 -10.20 -12.36
CA CYS A 198 -7.53 -11.36 -12.71
C CYS A 198 -8.15 -12.68 -12.24
N TYR A 199 -8.90 -12.66 -11.14
CA TYR A 199 -9.48 -13.86 -10.53
C TYR A 199 -10.89 -14.19 -11.04
N ASP A 200 -11.58 -13.24 -11.65
CA ASP A 200 -12.92 -13.45 -12.17
C ASP A 200 -12.89 -14.33 -13.43
N ASP A 201 -13.49 -15.52 -13.33
CA ASP A 201 -13.56 -16.49 -14.43
C ASP A 201 -14.36 -15.97 -15.66
N ASN A 202 -15.18 -14.94 -15.48
CA ASN A 202 -15.85 -14.28 -16.61
C ASN A 202 -14.90 -13.38 -17.43
N PHE A 203 -13.75 -12.98 -16.87
CA PHE A 203 -12.74 -12.19 -17.53
C PHE A 203 -11.47 -13.00 -17.84
N LEU A 204 -10.79 -13.52 -16.83
CA LEU A 204 -9.51 -14.21 -16.95
C LEU A 204 -9.50 -15.54 -16.20
N GLY A 205 -9.65 -15.52 -14.90
CA GLY A 205 -9.51 -16.67 -14.02
C GLY A 205 -8.10 -16.86 -13.44
N ASP A 206 -8.01 -17.65 -12.38
CA ASP A 206 -6.80 -17.82 -11.57
C ASP A 206 -5.61 -18.38 -12.34
N HIS A 207 -5.87 -19.35 -13.23
CA HIS A 207 -4.83 -20.04 -14.01
C HIS A 207 -4.62 -19.44 -15.40
N HIS A 208 -5.27 -18.31 -15.72
CA HIS A 208 -5.13 -17.71 -17.04
C HIS A 208 -3.70 -17.17 -17.26
N PRO A 209 -3.09 -17.36 -18.43
CA PRO A 209 -1.74 -16.88 -18.71
C PRO A 209 -1.54 -15.37 -18.45
N VAL A 210 -2.57 -14.55 -18.68
CA VAL A 210 -2.52 -13.10 -18.41
C VAL A 210 -2.42 -12.83 -16.91
N THR A 211 -3.09 -13.57 -16.04
CA THR A 211 -2.99 -13.46 -14.59
C THR A 211 -1.55 -13.73 -14.13
N LEU A 212 -0.92 -14.77 -14.66
CA LEU A 212 0.49 -15.08 -14.40
C LEU A 212 1.43 -14.00 -14.93
N LEU A 213 1.17 -13.46 -16.12
CA LEU A 213 1.96 -12.36 -16.68
C LEU A 213 1.82 -11.07 -15.86
N VAL A 214 0.64 -10.77 -15.31
CA VAL A 214 0.40 -9.66 -14.38
C VAL A 214 1.24 -9.86 -13.12
N GLY A 215 1.22 -11.06 -12.52
CA GLY A 215 2.04 -11.40 -11.35
C GLY A 215 3.54 -11.21 -11.62
N LEU A 216 4.05 -11.77 -12.70
CA LEU A 216 5.45 -11.64 -13.09
C LEU A 216 5.83 -10.18 -13.40
N GLY A 217 4.97 -9.45 -14.10
CA GLY A 217 5.16 -8.04 -14.38
C GLY A 217 5.20 -7.16 -13.13
N CYS A 218 4.33 -7.44 -12.16
CA CYS A 218 4.34 -6.79 -10.86
C CYS A 218 5.61 -7.14 -10.06
N LEU A 219 6.05 -8.39 -10.06
CA LEU A 219 7.30 -8.80 -9.41
C LEU A 219 8.49 -8.05 -9.98
N ILE A 220 8.67 -8.07 -11.30
CA ILE A 220 9.75 -7.34 -11.97
C ILE A 220 9.65 -5.83 -11.73
N GLY A 221 8.43 -5.28 -11.84
CA GLY A 221 8.14 -3.87 -11.57
C GLY A 221 8.52 -3.45 -10.16
N SER A 222 8.25 -4.29 -9.15
CA SER A 222 8.60 -4.02 -7.76
C SER A 222 10.10 -3.89 -7.55
N PHE A 223 10.92 -4.71 -8.21
CA PHE A 223 12.38 -4.58 -8.17
C PHE A 223 12.88 -3.27 -8.77
N PHE A 224 12.28 -2.80 -9.87
CA PHE A 224 12.61 -1.50 -10.43
C PHE A 224 12.22 -0.34 -9.52
N ILE A 225 11.06 -0.42 -8.85
CA ILE A 225 10.61 0.58 -7.87
C ILE A 225 11.55 0.56 -6.66
N PHE A 226 11.91 -0.62 -6.15
CA PHE A 226 12.86 -0.78 -5.05
C PHE A 226 14.24 -0.20 -5.38
N ALA A 227 14.74 -0.43 -6.59
CA ALA A 227 16.00 0.15 -7.04
C ALA A 227 15.99 1.70 -7.03
N LYS A 228 14.84 2.32 -7.32
CA LYS A 228 14.64 3.76 -7.14
C LYS A 228 14.56 4.16 -5.67
N GLN A 229 13.88 3.37 -4.84
CA GLN A 229 13.75 3.57 -3.41
C GLN A 229 15.12 3.61 -2.72
N LEU A 230 16.09 2.78 -3.13
CA LEU A 230 17.45 2.77 -2.63
C LEU A 230 18.18 4.11 -2.77
N ARG A 231 17.75 4.98 -3.67
CA ARG A 231 18.35 6.30 -3.92
C ARG A 231 17.75 7.41 -3.06
N ILE A 232 16.70 7.13 -2.29
CA ILE A 232 15.96 8.11 -1.50
C ILE A 232 16.59 8.26 -0.11
N ALA A 233 17.13 9.44 0.18
CA ALA A 233 17.84 9.74 1.43
C ALA A 233 16.91 10.05 2.62
N SER A 234 15.72 10.65 2.38
CA SER A 234 14.79 11.02 3.45
C SER A 234 13.92 9.84 3.88
N TRP A 235 13.68 9.68 5.19
CA TRP A 235 12.84 8.62 5.72
C TRP A 235 11.39 8.70 5.21
N GLY A 236 10.78 9.89 5.27
CA GLY A 236 9.40 10.07 4.84
C GLY A 236 9.19 9.70 3.36
N ALA A 237 10.01 10.25 2.46
CA ALA A 237 9.91 9.91 1.04
C ALA A 237 10.25 8.43 0.76
N ASN A 238 11.13 7.81 1.57
CA ASN A 238 11.47 6.40 1.44
C ASN A 238 10.28 5.50 1.84
N ILE A 239 9.58 5.83 2.93
CA ILE A 239 8.36 5.12 3.38
C ILE A 239 7.25 5.26 2.31
N ARG A 240 7.02 6.46 1.77
CA ARG A 240 6.03 6.65 0.71
C ARG A 240 6.35 5.81 -0.53
N MET A 241 7.61 5.76 -0.95
CA MET A 241 8.00 4.90 -2.05
C MET A 241 7.84 3.41 -1.70
N ALA A 242 8.09 3.03 -0.43
CA ALA A 242 7.89 1.66 0.04
C ALA A 242 6.43 1.19 -0.08
N ILE A 243 5.44 2.09 0.10
CA ILE A 243 4.03 1.76 -0.11
C ILE A 243 3.82 1.22 -1.53
N ALA A 244 4.24 1.96 -2.55
CA ALA A 244 4.11 1.51 -3.94
C ALA A 244 4.94 0.24 -4.21
N THR A 245 6.18 0.17 -3.69
CA THR A 245 7.05 -1.00 -3.87
C THR A 245 6.42 -2.26 -3.30
N VAL A 246 5.89 -2.17 -2.08
CA VAL A 246 5.33 -3.33 -1.36
C VAL A 246 4.01 -3.76 -1.96
N VAL A 247 3.08 -2.84 -2.25
CA VAL A 247 1.78 -3.23 -2.81
C VAL A 247 1.96 -3.89 -4.18
N VAL A 248 2.85 -3.36 -5.02
CA VAL A 248 3.18 -4.00 -6.30
C VAL A 248 3.87 -5.35 -6.09
N PHE A 249 4.74 -5.50 -5.07
CA PHE A 249 5.36 -6.76 -4.69
C PHE A 249 4.35 -7.75 -4.11
N TRP A 250 3.33 -7.29 -3.39
CA TRP A 250 2.32 -8.14 -2.76
C TRP A 250 1.37 -8.76 -3.79
N THR A 251 1.11 -8.10 -4.92
CA THR A 251 0.27 -8.64 -6.00
C THR A 251 0.69 -10.04 -6.46
N PRO A 252 1.95 -10.35 -6.82
CA PRO A 252 2.36 -11.73 -7.13
C PRO A 252 2.31 -12.67 -5.91
N VAL A 253 2.47 -12.15 -4.68
CA VAL A 253 2.34 -12.98 -3.46
C VAL A 253 0.90 -13.49 -3.35
N GLU A 254 -0.10 -12.63 -3.52
CA GLU A 254 -1.53 -13.02 -3.54
C GLU A 254 -1.83 -14.03 -4.66
N ILE A 255 -1.33 -13.80 -5.88
CA ILE A 255 -1.52 -14.73 -7.00
C ILE A 255 -0.91 -16.12 -6.68
N MET A 256 0.29 -16.15 -6.09
CA MET A 256 0.95 -17.41 -5.71
C MET A 256 0.22 -18.11 -4.56
N GLY A 257 -0.27 -17.36 -3.56
CA GLY A 257 -1.09 -17.90 -2.47
C GLY A 257 -2.36 -18.55 -3.01
N ARG A 258 -3.08 -17.83 -3.87
CA ARG A 258 -4.29 -18.35 -4.51
C ARG A 258 -4.06 -19.61 -5.36
N MET A 259 -2.86 -19.77 -5.92
CA MET A 259 -2.44 -20.99 -6.62
C MET A 259 -2.00 -22.11 -5.66
N ASN A 260 -2.16 -21.95 -4.35
CA ASN A 260 -1.72 -22.90 -3.32
C ASN A 260 -0.22 -23.24 -3.35
N LEU A 261 0.65 -22.29 -3.81
CA LEU A 261 2.08 -22.50 -3.83
C LEU A 261 2.73 -22.41 -2.44
N PHE A 262 2.03 -21.80 -1.47
CA PHE A 262 2.42 -21.74 -0.06
C PHE A 262 1.17 -21.52 0.83
N ASN A 263 1.29 -21.83 2.13
CA ASN A 263 0.22 -21.59 3.09
C ASN A 263 0.19 -20.11 3.50
N GLU A 264 -0.96 -19.46 3.32
CA GLU A 264 -1.19 -18.08 3.71
C GLU A 264 -1.51 -17.98 5.20
N ILE A 265 -0.48 -17.90 6.03
CA ILE A 265 -0.59 -17.89 7.51
C ILE A 265 -1.49 -16.77 8.07
N TRP A 266 -1.67 -15.69 7.32
CA TRP A 266 -2.51 -14.56 7.72
C TRP A 266 -4.01 -14.80 7.51
N ILE A 267 -4.40 -15.79 6.70
CA ILE A 267 -5.80 -16.20 6.52
C ILE A 267 -6.29 -17.03 7.70
N ALA A 268 -5.41 -17.83 8.32
CA ALA A 268 -5.71 -18.63 9.50
C ALA A 268 -4.83 -18.25 10.71
N PRO A 269 -4.89 -16.98 11.20
CA PRO A 269 -3.97 -16.48 12.23
C PRO A 269 -4.11 -17.19 13.57
N MET A 270 -5.27 -17.82 13.83
CA MET A 270 -5.51 -18.57 15.06
C MET A 270 -4.81 -19.94 15.07
N GLU A 271 -4.52 -20.49 13.89
CA GLU A 271 -3.76 -21.74 13.74
C GLU A 271 -2.25 -21.48 13.74
N HIS A 272 -1.82 -20.33 13.21
CA HIS A 272 -0.42 -19.92 13.07
C HIS A 272 -0.01 -18.83 14.08
N LYS A 273 -0.39 -19.01 15.36
CA LYS A 273 -0.15 -17.98 16.40
C LYS A 273 1.33 -17.64 16.61
N THR A 274 2.21 -18.63 16.50
CA THR A 274 3.66 -18.43 16.69
C THR A 274 4.24 -17.58 15.56
N GLU A 275 3.95 -17.92 14.33
CA GLU A 275 4.41 -17.20 13.12
C GLU A 275 3.87 -15.78 13.10
N MET A 276 2.57 -15.61 13.38
CA MET A 276 1.95 -14.30 13.48
C MET A 276 2.52 -13.48 14.63
N GLY A 277 2.82 -14.12 15.77
CA GLY A 277 3.51 -13.47 16.89
C GLY A 277 4.88 -12.94 16.53
N ILE A 278 5.67 -13.67 15.73
CA ILE A 278 6.97 -13.24 15.22
C ILE A 278 6.79 -12.03 14.27
N VAL A 279 5.80 -12.06 13.38
CA VAL A 279 5.49 -10.95 12.46
C VAL A 279 5.13 -9.68 13.24
N VAL A 280 4.26 -9.79 14.27
CA VAL A 280 3.88 -8.68 15.14
C VAL A 280 5.10 -8.10 15.87
N ALA A 281 5.95 -8.96 16.47
CA ALA A 281 7.13 -8.53 17.19
C ALA A 281 8.14 -7.81 16.28
N ALA A 282 8.39 -8.36 15.08
CA ALA A 282 9.26 -7.75 14.08
C ALA A 282 8.72 -6.40 13.60
N PHE A 283 7.43 -6.32 13.34
CA PHE A 283 6.75 -5.08 12.96
C PHE A 283 6.86 -4.01 14.06
N ALA A 284 6.58 -4.36 15.31
CA ALA A 284 6.69 -3.46 16.46
C ALA A 284 8.12 -2.92 16.60
N ALA A 285 9.13 -3.78 16.49
CA ALA A 285 10.53 -3.37 16.53
C ALA A 285 10.89 -2.37 15.42
N LEU A 286 10.43 -2.61 14.19
CA LEU A 286 10.64 -1.69 13.07
C LEU A 286 9.94 -0.35 13.26
N VAL A 287 8.70 -0.35 13.75
CA VAL A 287 7.95 0.90 14.04
C VAL A 287 8.65 1.70 15.13
N ILE A 288 9.07 1.07 16.22
CA ILE A 288 9.84 1.73 17.29
C ILE A 288 11.14 2.34 16.72
N TYR A 289 11.84 1.58 15.89
CA TYR A 289 13.06 2.06 15.23
C TYR A 289 12.79 3.29 14.34
N LEU A 290 11.76 3.26 13.51
CA LEU A 290 11.39 4.39 12.65
C LEU A 290 10.99 5.63 13.46
N CYS A 291 10.22 5.45 14.53
CA CYS A 291 9.84 6.52 15.44
C CYS A 291 11.07 7.14 16.15
N ALA A 292 12.02 6.31 16.59
CA ALA A 292 13.27 6.78 17.19
C ALA A 292 14.14 7.54 16.17
N ALA A 293 14.26 7.04 14.95
CA ALA A 293 14.98 7.71 13.86
C ALA A 293 14.35 9.08 13.50
N ALA A 294 13.03 9.19 13.53
CA ALA A 294 12.31 10.45 13.33
C ALA A 294 12.57 11.48 14.46
N ARG A 295 12.76 11.01 15.71
CA ARG A 295 13.06 11.87 16.86
C ARG A 295 14.50 12.39 16.88
N LYS A 296 15.49 11.55 16.52
CA LYS A 296 16.92 11.94 16.49
C LYS A 296 17.19 13.10 15.54
N LYS A 297 16.51 13.15 14.40
CA LYS A 297 16.66 14.24 13.43
C LYS A 297 16.19 15.60 13.97
N LYS A 298 15.27 15.62 14.95
CA LYS A 298 14.79 16.86 15.59
C LYS A 298 15.84 17.46 16.53
N LYS A 299 16.63 16.62 17.25
CA LYS A 299 17.68 17.08 18.17
C LYS A 299 18.94 17.63 17.45
N ALA A 300 19.15 17.25 16.19
CA ALA A 300 20.31 17.71 15.41
C ALA A 300 20.06 19.05 14.67
N VAL A 301 18.85 19.60 14.74
CA VAL A 301 18.45 20.86 14.07
C VAL A 301 18.24 22.00 15.09
N HIS A 302 18.35 21.70 16.40
CA HIS A 302 18.42 22.67 17.52
C HIS A 302 19.77 22.59 18.18
#